data_66ce5a15a43a50e41365721aced9a384
#
_entry.id   66ce5a15a43a50e41365721aced9a384
#
_cell.length_a   1.000
_cell.length_b   1.000
_cell.length_c   1.000
_cell.angle_alpha   90.00
_cell.angle_beta   90.00
_cell.angle_gamma   90.00
#
_symmetry.space_group_name_H-M   'P 1'
#
loop_
_entity.id
_entity.type
_entity.pdbx_description
1 polymer ?
#
loop_
_entity_poly.entity_id
_entity_poly.type
_entity_poly.pdbx_seq_one_letter_code
_entity_poly.pdbx_strand_id
1 'polypeptide(L)'
;MAVESSCIDKKTVYIIYCTGFYSVAGVFMKNGIVIDKSKCTGCGKCVSDCMVKAIVMDQNDHIPVMAPDGLKLCFNCQHCLAVCPAGALAVNGTAPGECPEKGNLPLPEDMANLIRQRRSIRQFAADELDKGQLDFLIDSLHWSPTGCNDHRLRFFVAGKKEIAEFRKVTDRYLRFMIKSGLMSLLVPRYKRYFTDILNGEDVIFRNAPHMIVVMSPKKAPCTKSDPVIALTQFDLLAQSCQVGTCWCGFAERAFRIIPSLRRMIGCPRDYYVGGAMLFGTPAVNYFRASKPEKCALVYQIKK
;
A
#
# COMPACT_ATOMS: atom_id res chain seq x y z
N MET A 1 -16.46 10.28 -7.39
CA MET A 1 -16.44 8.97 -8.09
C MET A 1 -16.95 7.91 -7.12
N ALA A 2 -17.95 7.13 -7.52
CA ALA A 2 -18.57 6.15 -6.66
C ALA A 2 -17.60 4.97 -6.44
N VAL A 3 -17.38 4.61 -5.20
CA VAL A 3 -16.71 3.37 -4.79
C VAL A 3 -17.71 2.25 -5.07
N GLU A 4 -17.55 1.53 -6.18
CA GLU A 4 -18.26 0.27 -6.36
C GLU A 4 -17.66 -0.77 -5.41
N SER A 5 -18.26 -0.87 -4.23
CA SER A 5 -18.10 -2.02 -3.35
C SER A 5 -18.92 -3.16 -3.95
N SER A 6 -18.28 -4.11 -4.62
CA SER A 6 -18.94 -5.38 -4.93
C SER A 6 -19.15 -6.12 -3.62
N CYS A 7 -20.38 -6.00 -3.11
CA CYS A 7 -20.87 -6.65 -1.92
C CYS A 7 -20.96 -8.16 -2.18
N ILE A 8 -20.02 -8.92 -1.65
CA ILE A 8 -20.25 -10.33 -1.36
C ILE A 8 -20.69 -10.39 0.09
N ASP A 9 -22.00 -10.55 0.25
CA ASP A 9 -22.74 -10.77 1.50
C ASP A 9 -22.46 -9.80 2.66
N LYS A 10 -23.53 -9.17 3.16
CA LYS A 10 -23.60 -8.09 4.16
C LYS A 10 -22.80 -8.33 5.45
N LYS A 11 -21.46 -8.31 5.40
CA LYS A 11 -20.58 -8.18 6.58
C LYS A 11 -19.22 -7.63 6.12
N THR A 12 -18.92 -6.46 6.52
CA THR A 12 -17.76 -5.56 6.44
C THR A 12 -16.40 -6.21 6.10
N VAL A 13 -16.23 -6.73 4.89
CA VAL A 13 -14.92 -7.10 4.34
C VAL A 13 -14.57 -6.08 3.26
N TYR A 14 -13.61 -5.22 3.53
CA TYR A 14 -13.10 -4.30 2.51
C TYR A 14 -12.06 -5.03 1.65
N ILE A 15 -12.45 -5.44 0.45
CA ILE A 15 -11.51 -5.79 -0.60
C ILE A 15 -11.35 -4.54 -1.45
N ILE A 16 -10.25 -3.81 -1.23
CA ILE A 16 -9.94 -2.63 -2.03
C ILE A 16 -9.18 -3.09 -3.25
N TYR A 17 -9.79 -2.90 -4.39
CA TYR A 17 -9.09 -2.94 -5.65
C TYR A 17 -8.63 -1.52 -5.96
N CYS A 18 -7.34 -1.28 -6.05
CA CYS A 18 -6.84 -0.11 -6.75
C CYS A 18 -7.14 -0.35 -8.24
N THR A 19 -8.38 -0.14 -8.64
CA THR A 19 -8.78 -0.18 -10.03
C THR A 19 -8.45 1.17 -10.66
N GLY A 20 -7.20 1.36 -11.05
CA GLY A 20 -6.98 2.20 -12.21
C GLY A 20 -7.75 1.53 -13.35
N PHE A 21 -8.66 2.24 -13.98
CA PHE A 21 -9.55 1.86 -15.08
C PHE A 21 -9.15 0.59 -15.86
N TYR A 22 -9.48 -0.60 -15.33
CA TYR A 22 -9.39 -1.84 -16.08
C TYR A 22 -10.78 -2.25 -16.49
N SER A 23 -11.09 -2.13 -17.77
CA SER A 23 -12.20 -2.85 -18.36
C SER A 23 -11.94 -4.36 -18.21
N VAL A 24 -12.99 -5.14 -18.02
CA VAL A 24 -13.00 -6.61 -17.83
C VAL A 24 -12.37 -7.38 -19.02
N ALA A 25 -11.87 -6.69 -20.05
CA ALA A 25 -11.30 -7.25 -21.28
C ALA A 25 -9.80 -6.97 -21.49
N GLY A 26 -9.09 -6.35 -20.51
CA GLY A 26 -7.64 -6.15 -20.64
C GLY A 26 -7.19 -5.16 -21.72
N VAL A 27 -8.09 -4.42 -22.34
CA VAL A 27 -7.79 -3.41 -23.36
C VAL A 27 -7.92 -2.04 -22.72
N PHE A 28 -6.79 -1.41 -22.41
CA PHE A 28 -6.75 0.01 -22.08
C PHE A 28 -7.12 0.82 -23.30
N MET A 29 -8.24 1.50 -23.27
CA MET A 29 -8.47 2.63 -24.17
C MET A 29 -7.70 3.83 -23.62
N LYS A 30 -6.44 3.96 -23.98
CA LYS A 30 -5.63 5.16 -23.71
C LYS A 30 -6.07 6.22 -24.71
N ASN A 31 -6.72 7.26 -24.22
CA ASN A 31 -7.14 8.39 -25.05
C ASN A 31 -6.00 9.38 -25.29
N GLY A 32 -4.85 9.17 -24.65
CA GLY A 32 -3.70 10.06 -24.72
C GLY A 32 -3.89 11.36 -23.96
N ILE A 33 -3.27 12.44 -24.46
CA ILE A 33 -3.43 13.78 -23.91
C ILE A 33 -4.44 14.58 -24.71
N VAL A 34 -5.15 15.46 -24.01
CA VAL A 34 -6.02 16.48 -24.58
C VAL A 34 -5.54 17.83 -24.08
N ILE A 35 -5.29 18.78 -24.99
CA ILE A 35 -4.77 20.10 -24.65
C ILE A 35 -5.83 21.17 -24.90
N ASP A 36 -6.14 21.94 -23.88
CA ASP A 36 -6.88 23.18 -23.99
C ASP A 36 -5.95 24.26 -24.59
N LYS A 37 -6.06 24.48 -25.89
CA LYS A 37 -5.22 25.45 -26.63
C LYS A 37 -5.35 26.89 -26.12
N SER A 38 -6.51 27.23 -25.53
CA SER A 38 -6.74 28.58 -24.99
C SER A 38 -5.95 28.85 -23.70
N LYS A 39 -5.60 27.79 -22.97
CA LYS A 39 -4.83 27.85 -21.72
C LYS A 39 -3.36 27.49 -21.90
N CYS A 40 -3.03 26.73 -22.93
CA CYS A 40 -1.67 26.23 -23.12
C CYS A 40 -0.72 27.36 -23.51
N THR A 41 0.34 27.55 -22.75
CA THR A 41 1.36 28.56 -22.99
C THR A 41 2.56 28.04 -23.79
N GLY A 42 2.55 26.81 -24.26
CA GLY A 42 3.67 26.19 -24.98
C GLY A 42 4.96 26.00 -24.16
N CYS A 43 4.89 26.03 -22.81
CA CYS A 43 6.06 26.05 -21.92
C CYS A 43 6.89 24.74 -21.90
N GLY A 44 6.43 23.67 -22.52
CA GLY A 44 7.15 22.40 -22.65
C GLY A 44 7.35 21.57 -21.37
N LYS A 45 6.87 22.01 -20.19
CA LYS A 45 7.08 21.30 -18.93
C LYS A 45 6.56 19.87 -18.94
N CYS A 46 5.38 19.63 -19.53
CA CYS A 46 4.80 18.29 -19.67
C CYS A 46 5.62 17.36 -20.58
N VAL A 47 6.31 17.93 -21.57
CA VAL A 47 7.23 17.19 -22.45
C VAL A 47 8.51 16.83 -21.70
N SER A 48 9.12 17.80 -21.02
CA SER A 48 10.38 17.59 -20.29
C SER A 48 10.24 16.64 -19.11
N ASP A 49 9.07 16.62 -18.45
CA ASP A 49 8.79 15.74 -17.29
C ASP A 49 8.38 14.32 -17.71
N CYS A 50 8.08 14.08 -18.97
CA CYS A 50 7.69 12.76 -19.45
C CYS A 50 8.90 11.84 -19.60
N MET A 51 9.16 11.00 -18.61
CA MET A 51 10.31 10.08 -18.56
C MET A 51 10.37 9.14 -19.78
N VAL A 52 9.23 8.68 -20.26
CA VAL A 52 9.13 7.75 -21.41
C VAL A 52 8.98 8.49 -22.75
N LYS A 53 9.08 9.81 -22.75
CA LYS A 53 8.98 10.67 -23.97
C LYS A 53 7.71 10.38 -24.80
N ALA A 54 6.62 10.05 -24.13
CA ALA A 54 5.33 9.81 -24.78
C ALA A 54 4.69 11.09 -25.36
N ILE A 55 5.21 12.26 -25.00
CA ILE A 55 4.74 13.59 -25.40
C ILE A 55 5.88 14.34 -26.05
N VAL A 56 5.61 15.02 -27.17
CA VAL A 56 6.54 15.87 -27.90
C VAL A 56 5.90 17.23 -28.17
N MET A 57 6.70 18.25 -28.46
CA MET A 57 6.18 19.55 -28.95
C MET A 57 5.93 19.46 -30.43
N ASP A 58 4.76 19.89 -30.87
CA ASP A 58 4.49 20.13 -32.26
C ASP A 58 5.35 21.33 -32.73
N GLN A 59 5.99 21.20 -33.90
CA GLN A 59 6.93 22.21 -34.40
C GLN A 59 6.21 23.42 -34.95
N ASN A 60 4.97 23.32 -35.39
CA ASN A 60 4.23 24.43 -36.00
C ASN A 60 3.50 25.26 -34.94
N ASP A 61 2.71 24.57 -34.09
CA ASP A 61 1.82 25.22 -33.12
C ASP A 61 2.49 25.44 -31.76
N HIS A 62 3.67 24.86 -31.51
CA HIS A 62 4.32 24.84 -30.20
C HIS A 62 3.41 24.29 -29.08
N ILE A 63 2.53 23.33 -29.40
CA ILE A 63 1.61 22.69 -28.49
C ILE A 63 2.02 21.23 -28.25
N PRO A 64 1.96 20.71 -27.01
CA PRO A 64 2.27 19.30 -26.75
C PRO A 64 1.32 18.35 -27.46
N VAL A 65 1.87 17.32 -28.10
CA VAL A 65 1.11 16.25 -28.76
C VAL A 65 1.67 14.89 -28.36
N MET A 66 0.87 13.83 -28.51
CA MET A 66 1.40 12.48 -28.33
C MET A 66 2.43 12.16 -29.40
N ALA A 67 3.57 11.60 -28.98
CA ALA A 67 4.54 11.01 -29.90
C ALA A 67 3.90 9.86 -30.69
N PRO A 68 4.41 9.47 -31.87
CA PRO A 68 3.84 8.41 -32.71
C PRO A 68 3.56 7.10 -31.94
N ASP A 69 4.47 6.67 -31.04
CA ASP A 69 4.29 5.51 -30.15
C ASP A 69 3.86 5.89 -28.73
N GLY A 70 3.54 7.16 -28.49
CA GLY A 70 3.31 7.71 -27.17
C GLY A 70 2.21 7.02 -26.38
N LEU A 71 1.12 6.60 -27.04
CA LEU A 71 0.06 5.86 -26.40
C LEU A 71 0.51 4.50 -25.84
N LYS A 72 1.42 3.81 -26.52
CA LYS A 72 1.98 2.52 -26.06
C LYS A 72 2.95 2.72 -24.92
N LEU A 73 3.72 3.78 -24.93
CA LEU A 73 4.75 4.10 -23.95
C LEU A 73 4.18 4.69 -22.65
N CYS A 74 3.04 5.38 -22.72
CA CYS A 74 2.47 6.12 -21.61
C CYS A 74 2.09 5.21 -20.44
N PHE A 75 2.62 5.50 -19.23
CA PHE A 75 2.28 4.79 -17.99
C PHE A 75 1.03 5.31 -17.28
N ASN A 76 0.35 6.30 -17.85
CA ASN A 76 -0.78 7.00 -17.20
C ASN A 76 -0.42 7.57 -15.81
N CYS A 77 0.81 8.01 -15.61
CA CYS A 77 1.31 8.49 -14.32
C CYS A 77 0.87 9.92 -13.96
N GLN A 78 0.17 10.60 -14.85
CA GLN A 78 -0.40 11.95 -14.68
C GLN A 78 0.63 13.07 -14.39
N HIS A 79 1.93 12.82 -14.47
CA HIS A 79 2.97 13.83 -14.27
C HIS A 79 2.79 15.03 -15.20
N CYS A 80 2.49 14.79 -16.47
CA CYS A 80 2.24 15.85 -17.47
C CYS A 80 1.05 16.73 -17.11
N LEU A 81 0.01 16.17 -16.49
CA LEU A 81 -1.14 16.90 -15.97
C LEU A 81 -0.72 17.73 -14.73
N ALA A 82 -0.08 17.07 -13.77
CA ALA A 82 0.28 17.69 -12.48
C ALA A 82 1.31 18.82 -12.62
N VAL A 83 2.23 18.75 -13.60
CA VAL A 83 3.26 19.76 -13.82
C VAL A 83 2.76 20.98 -14.60
N CYS A 84 1.56 20.92 -15.20
CA CYS A 84 1.02 21.99 -16.03
C CYS A 84 0.55 23.19 -15.20
N PRO A 85 1.24 24.35 -15.21
CA PRO A 85 0.86 25.48 -14.36
C PRO A 85 -0.44 26.15 -14.78
N ALA A 86 -0.83 25.98 -16.05
CA ALA A 86 -2.05 26.57 -16.61
C ALA A 86 -3.26 25.60 -16.53
N GLY A 87 -3.07 24.36 -16.02
CA GLY A 87 -4.12 23.36 -16.04
C GLY A 87 -4.69 23.09 -17.44
N ALA A 88 -3.85 23.17 -18.47
CA ALA A 88 -4.25 23.06 -19.87
C ALA A 88 -4.27 21.62 -20.40
N LEU A 89 -3.78 20.64 -19.61
CA LEU A 89 -3.58 19.28 -20.09
C LEU A 89 -4.44 18.28 -19.31
N ALA A 90 -5.26 17.52 -20.02
CA ALA A 90 -5.92 16.31 -19.52
C ALA A 90 -5.20 15.08 -20.08
N VAL A 91 -5.20 13.96 -19.34
CA VAL A 91 -4.56 12.72 -19.76
C VAL A 91 -5.43 11.51 -19.48
N ASN A 92 -5.64 10.68 -20.50
CA ASN A 92 -6.45 9.45 -20.42
C ASN A 92 -7.83 9.66 -19.74
N GLY A 93 -8.47 10.80 -20.01
CA GLY A 93 -9.78 11.15 -19.47
C GLY A 93 -9.76 11.86 -18.13
N THR A 94 -8.62 11.97 -17.45
CA THR A 94 -8.50 12.76 -16.21
C THR A 94 -8.22 14.21 -16.53
N ALA A 95 -9.06 15.11 -16.07
CA ALA A 95 -8.91 16.56 -16.22
C ALA A 95 -8.24 17.19 -14.99
N PRO A 96 -7.56 18.36 -15.13
CA PRO A 96 -6.91 19.03 -14.01
C PRO A 96 -7.84 19.33 -12.81
N GLY A 97 -9.10 19.68 -13.06
CA GLY A 97 -10.08 19.95 -12.02
C GLY A 97 -10.54 18.73 -11.21
N GLU A 98 -10.20 17.52 -11.65
CA GLU A 98 -10.48 16.28 -10.92
C GLU A 98 -9.33 15.88 -9.97
N CYS A 99 -8.20 16.57 -10.07
CA CYS A 99 -7.04 16.34 -9.23
C CYS A 99 -7.09 17.25 -8.00
N PRO A 100 -6.72 16.74 -6.81
CA PRO A 100 -6.64 17.59 -5.63
C PRO A 100 -5.58 18.68 -5.82
N GLU A 101 -5.87 19.87 -5.33
CA GLU A 101 -4.90 20.95 -5.31
C GLU A 101 -3.73 20.61 -4.36
N LYS A 102 -2.59 21.23 -4.63
CA LYS A 102 -1.41 21.08 -3.77
C LYS A 102 -1.69 21.66 -2.39
N GLY A 103 -1.80 20.78 -1.40
CA GLY A 103 -1.94 21.17 0.01
C GLY A 103 -0.62 21.59 0.66
N ASN A 104 -0.70 22.03 1.91
CA ASN A 104 0.47 22.30 2.73
C ASN A 104 1.15 21.00 3.16
N LEU A 105 2.47 21.00 3.15
CA LEU A 105 3.26 19.91 3.69
C LEU A 105 3.41 20.08 5.22
N PRO A 106 3.57 18.98 5.98
CA PRO A 106 3.91 19.08 7.39
C PRO A 106 5.28 19.75 7.55
N LEU A 107 5.51 20.42 8.68
CA LEU A 107 6.83 20.96 8.97
C LEU A 107 7.86 19.82 9.01
N PRO A 108 9.10 20.07 8.54
CA PRO A 108 10.14 19.03 8.52
C PRO A 108 10.39 18.38 9.89
N GLU A 109 10.30 19.17 10.96
CA GLU A 109 10.49 18.68 12.32
C GLU A 109 9.35 17.77 12.79
N ASP A 110 8.09 18.07 12.41
CA ASP A 110 6.94 17.24 12.73
C ASP A 110 7.05 15.87 12.03
N MET A 111 7.45 15.87 10.76
CA MET A 111 7.68 14.64 10.02
C MET A 111 8.84 13.82 10.60
N ALA A 112 9.94 14.48 11.00
CA ALA A 112 11.06 13.84 11.64
C ALA A 112 10.67 13.23 13.01
N ASN A 113 9.84 13.93 13.78
CA ASN A 113 9.32 13.44 15.06
C ASN A 113 8.39 12.24 14.89
N LEU A 114 7.51 12.27 13.88
CA LEU A 114 6.66 11.14 13.53
C LEU A 114 7.51 9.88 13.25
N ILE A 115 8.55 10.00 12.43
CA ILE A 115 9.45 8.89 12.10
C ILE A 115 10.20 8.38 13.35
N ARG A 116 10.71 9.28 14.20
CA ARG A 116 11.46 8.92 15.42
C ARG A 116 10.58 8.21 16.45
N GLN A 117 9.32 8.62 16.56
CA GLN A 117 8.38 8.12 17.56
C GLN A 117 7.64 6.86 17.14
N ARG A 118 7.57 6.58 15.82
CA ARG A 118 6.91 5.38 15.31
C ARG A 118 7.43 4.10 15.98
N ARG A 119 6.52 3.28 16.47
CA ARG A 119 6.82 2.02 17.15
C ARG A 119 5.92 0.90 16.66
N SER A 120 6.43 -0.33 16.70
CA SER A 120 5.59 -1.51 16.55
C SER A 120 4.74 -1.71 17.81
N ILE A 121 3.47 -1.39 17.73
CA ILE A 121 2.50 -1.59 18.80
C ILE A 121 2.13 -3.07 18.88
N ARG A 122 2.20 -3.65 20.07
CA ARG A 122 1.94 -5.08 20.30
C ARG A 122 0.86 -5.35 21.34
N GLN A 123 0.26 -4.29 21.86
CA GLN A 123 -0.86 -4.31 22.78
C GLN A 123 -1.90 -3.33 22.25
N PHE A 124 -3.06 -3.83 21.89
CA PHE A 124 -4.15 -3.08 21.31
C PHE A 124 -5.35 -3.05 22.26
N ALA A 125 -6.09 -1.95 22.24
CA ALA A 125 -7.43 -1.92 22.82
C ALA A 125 -8.35 -2.90 22.10
N ALA A 126 -9.37 -3.35 22.80
CA ALA A 126 -10.26 -4.37 22.24
C ALA A 126 -11.18 -3.80 21.14
N ASP A 127 -11.46 -2.52 21.14
CA ASP A 127 -12.44 -1.93 20.23
C ASP A 127 -11.87 -1.73 18.81
N GLU A 128 -12.71 -1.92 17.81
CA GLU A 128 -12.41 -1.57 16.44
C GLU A 128 -12.37 -0.05 16.29
N LEU A 129 -11.62 0.45 15.31
CA LEU A 129 -11.61 1.86 14.95
C LEU A 129 -13.01 2.28 14.47
N ASP A 130 -13.37 3.53 14.70
CA ASP A 130 -14.57 4.07 14.08
C ASP A 130 -14.45 4.06 12.55
N LYS A 131 -15.63 4.04 11.89
CA LYS A 131 -15.68 3.90 10.44
C LYS A 131 -14.97 5.05 9.73
N GLY A 132 -15.08 6.29 10.21
CA GLY A 132 -14.47 7.45 9.56
C GLY A 132 -12.94 7.38 9.61
N GLN A 133 -12.38 7.00 10.76
CA GLN A 133 -10.95 6.82 10.93
C GLN A 133 -10.42 5.66 10.08
N LEU A 134 -11.16 4.55 10.02
CA LEU A 134 -10.80 3.41 9.19
C LEU A 134 -10.84 3.76 7.70
N ASP A 135 -11.91 4.39 7.23
CA ASP A 135 -12.07 4.80 5.83
C ASP A 135 -10.96 5.77 5.40
N PHE A 136 -10.60 6.74 6.25
CA PHE A 136 -9.51 7.68 6.00
C PHE A 136 -8.15 6.98 5.81
N LEU A 137 -7.84 6.03 6.69
CA LEU A 137 -6.60 5.25 6.58
C LEU A 137 -6.58 4.38 5.32
N ILE A 138 -7.71 3.77 4.99
CA ILE A 138 -7.86 2.91 3.82
C ILE A 138 -7.72 3.73 2.53
N ASP A 139 -8.33 4.92 2.46
CA ASP A 139 -8.26 5.80 1.28
C ASP A 139 -6.82 6.17 0.93
N SER A 140 -5.95 6.32 1.94
CA SER A 140 -4.53 6.64 1.73
C SER A 140 -3.79 5.62 0.86
N LEU A 141 -4.25 4.38 0.80
CA LEU A 141 -3.64 3.30 0.01
C LEU A 141 -3.74 3.55 -1.50
N HIS A 142 -4.73 4.31 -1.95
CA HIS A 142 -4.88 4.69 -3.35
C HIS A 142 -3.74 5.60 -3.85
N TRP A 143 -3.10 6.32 -2.92
CA TRP A 143 -2.00 7.26 -3.22
C TRP A 143 -0.62 6.59 -3.18
N SER A 144 -0.56 5.27 -2.95
CA SER A 144 0.71 4.56 -2.91
C SER A 144 1.33 4.46 -4.28
N PRO A 145 2.57 4.93 -4.50
CA PRO A 145 3.25 4.80 -5.76
C PRO A 145 3.56 3.33 -6.06
N THR A 146 3.55 2.99 -7.34
CA THR A 146 3.92 1.66 -7.82
C THR A 146 4.88 1.75 -9.00
N GLY A 147 5.71 0.73 -9.19
CA GLY A 147 6.61 0.67 -10.35
C GLY A 147 5.85 0.80 -11.67
N CYS A 148 6.29 1.69 -12.54
CA CYS A 148 5.63 2.03 -13.81
C CYS A 148 4.15 2.43 -13.68
N ASN A 149 3.75 2.95 -12.52
CA ASN A 149 2.37 3.32 -12.22
C ASN A 149 1.38 2.14 -12.40
N ASP A 150 1.80 0.93 -12.00
CA ASP A 150 1.06 -0.32 -12.27
C ASP A 150 -0.28 -0.40 -11.52
N HIS A 151 -0.37 0.16 -10.33
CA HIS A 151 -1.58 0.27 -9.48
C HIS A 151 -2.43 -1.01 -9.36
N ARG A 152 -1.82 -2.21 -9.49
CA ARG A 152 -2.51 -3.50 -9.36
C ARG A 152 -2.36 -4.13 -7.97
N LEU A 153 -1.94 -3.36 -6.97
CA LEU A 153 -1.97 -3.84 -5.59
C LEU A 153 -3.41 -4.16 -5.17
N ARG A 154 -3.54 -5.20 -4.35
CA ARG A 154 -4.82 -5.55 -3.70
C ARG A 154 -4.61 -5.55 -2.21
N PHE A 155 -5.55 -4.95 -1.50
CA PHE A 155 -5.54 -4.90 -0.05
C PHE A 155 -6.73 -5.67 0.49
N PHE A 156 -6.48 -6.45 1.52
CA PHE A 156 -7.52 -7.10 2.30
C PHE A 156 -7.46 -6.54 3.72
N VAL A 157 -8.51 -5.87 4.15
CA VAL A 157 -8.63 -5.33 5.51
C VAL A 157 -9.57 -6.23 6.31
N ALA A 158 -9.05 -6.77 7.39
CA ALA A 158 -9.77 -7.67 8.30
C ALA A 158 -10.15 -6.93 9.58
N GLY A 159 -11.35 -7.18 10.08
CA GLY A 159 -11.78 -6.89 11.43
C GLY A 159 -11.55 -8.07 12.38
N LYS A 160 -12.00 -7.93 13.62
CA LYS A 160 -11.84 -8.96 14.66
C LYS A 160 -12.35 -10.34 14.26
N LYS A 161 -13.49 -10.36 13.57
CA LYS A 161 -14.14 -11.59 13.16
C LYS A 161 -13.27 -12.41 12.20
N GLU A 162 -12.75 -11.74 11.16
CA GLU A 162 -11.89 -12.35 10.17
C GLU A 162 -10.56 -12.80 10.80
N ILE A 163 -9.98 -11.97 11.68
CA ILE A 163 -8.75 -12.28 12.40
C ILE A 163 -8.94 -13.52 13.27
N ALA A 164 -10.08 -13.66 13.95
CA ALA A 164 -10.38 -14.85 14.75
C ALA A 164 -10.42 -16.12 13.88
N GLU A 165 -10.98 -16.06 12.67
CA GLU A 165 -10.97 -17.18 11.74
C GLU A 165 -9.55 -17.48 11.21
N PHE A 166 -8.76 -16.46 10.90
CA PHE A 166 -7.35 -16.64 10.51
C PHE A 166 -6.55 -17.29 11.62
N ARG A 167 -6.78 -16.88 12.87
CA ARG A 167 -6.15 -17.47 14.06
C ARG A 167 -6.47 -18.96 14.16
N LYS A 168 -7.73 -19.38 14.04
CA LYS A 168 -8.14 -20.80 14.10
C LYS A 168 -7.37 -21.66 13.09
N VAL A 169 -7.25 -21.17 11.85
CA VAL A 169 -6.53 -21.88 10.79
C VAL A 169 -5.03 -21.93 11.08
N THR A 170 -4.46 -20.80 11.47
CA THR A 170 -3.03 -20.65 11.75
C THR A 170 -2.61 -21.49 12.95
N ASP A 171 -3.37 -21.45 14.05
CA ASP A 171 -3.09 -22.21 15.27
C ASP A 171 -3.15 -23.72 15.00
N ARG A 172 -4.13 -24.19 14.23
CA ARG A 172 -4.22 -25.60 13.85
C ARG A 172 -2.97 -26.05 13.08
N TYR A 173 -2.54 -25.26 12.12
CA TYR A 173 -1.35 -25.55 11.32
C TYR A 173 -0.08 -25.55 12.18
N LEU A 174 0.11 -24.51 13.01
CA LEU A 174 1.28 -24.38 13.87
C LEU A 174 1.35 -25.45 14.94
N ARG A 175 0.23 -25.78 15.58
CA ARG A 175 0.17 -26.88 16.57
C ARG A 175 0.60 -28.20 15.96
N PHE A 176 0.17 -28.50 14.75
CA PHE A 176 0.63 -29.68 14.00
C PHE A 176 2.14 -29.64 13.76
N MET A 177 2.67 -28.53 13.24
CA MET A 177 4.09 -28.35 12.95
C MET A 177 4.98 -28.37 14.20
N ILE A 178 4.49 -27.84 15.33
CA ILE A 178 5.22 -27.85 16.61
C ILE A 178 5.26 -29.29 17.18
N LYS A 179 4.11 -29.96 17.20
CA LYS A 179 4.00 -31.34 17.73
C LYS A 179 4.81 -32.35 16.91
N SER A 180 4.96 -32.14 15.59
CA SER A 180 5.81 -32.98 14.76
C SER A 180 7.32 -32.75 14.96
N GLY A 181 7.72 -31.78 15.79
CA GLY A 181 9.13 -31.42 16.03
C GLY A 181 9.78 -30.58 14.92
N LEU A 182 9.11 -30.44 13.77
CA LEU A 182 9.68 -29.76 12.59
C LEU A 182 10.01 -28.29 12.87
N MET A 183 9.18 -27.59 13.63
CA MET A 183 9.43 -26.18 13.99
C MET A 183 10.65 -26.02 14.89
N SER A 184 10.88 -26.95 15.81
CA SER A 184 12.07 -26.91 16.70
C SER A 184 13.35 -27.11 15.92
N LEU A 185 13.31 -27.85 14.81
CA LEU A 185 14.45 -28.04 13.92
C LEU A 185 14.68 -26.82 13.00
N LEU A 186 13.63 -26.28 12.41
CA LEU A 186 13.73 -25.20 11.43
C LEU A 186 14.01 -23.82 12.06
N VAL A 187 13.47 -23.54 13.22
CA VAL A 187 13.54 -22.21 13.86
C VAL A 187 13.70 -22.30 15.39
N PRO A 188 14.81 -22.87 15.90
CA PRO A 188 15.00 -23.18 17.32
C PRO A 188 14.94 -21.94 18.23
N ARG A 189 15.34 -20.76 17.72
CA ARG A 189 15.30 -19.47 18.47
C ARG A 189 13.88 -19.03 18.89
N TYR A 190 12.83 -19.61 18.26
CA TYR A 190 11.44 -19.28 18.57
C TYR A 190 10.76 -20.31 19.49
N LYS A 191 11.50 -21.21 20.11
CA LYS A 191 10.98 -22.28 20.96
C LYS A 191 10.03 -21.79 22.07
N ARG A 192 10.32 -20.61 22.65
CA ARG A 192 9.43 -20.00 23.66
C ARG A 192 8.05 -19.69 23.09
N TYR A 193 7.97 -19.12 21.90
CA TYR A 193 6.70 -18.82 21.22
C TYR A 193 5.90 -20.10 20.91
N PHE A 194 6.57 -21.24 20.72
CA PHE A 194 5.88 -22.52 20.50
C PHE A 194 5.10 -22.95 21.75
N THR A 195 5.67 -22.77 22.93
CA THR A 195 4.99 -23.03 24.20
C THR A 195 3.77 -22.13 24.35
N ASP A 196 3.92 -20.84 24.09
CA ASP A 196 2.81 -19.87 24.18
C ASP A 196 1.67 -20.24 23.23
N ILE A 197 1.97 -20.62 21.96
CA ILE A 197 0.97 -21.10 21.00
C ILE A 197 0.27 -22.38 21.48
N LEU A 198 1.01 -23.32 22.07
CA LEU A 198 0.42 -24.55 22.60
C LEU A 198 -0.52 -24.28 23.79
N ASN A 199 -0.21 -23.27 24.59
CA ASN A 199 -1.03 -22.79 25.71
C ASN A 199 -2.24 -21.95 25.25
N GLY A 200 -2.35 -21.64 23.95
CA GLY A 200 -3.48 -20.90 23.40
C GLY A 200 -3.29 -19.39 23.34
N GLU A 201 -2.08 -18.90 23.62
CA GLU A 201 -1.77 -17.45 23.51
C GLU A 201 -1.75 -16.99 22.05
N ASP A 202 -2.26 -15.78 21.80
CA ASP A 202 -2.22 -15.15 20.48
C ASP A 202 -0.92 -14.38 20.26
N VAL A 203 0.13 -15.08 19.92
CA VAL A 203 1.46 -14.47 19.67
C VAL A 203 1.60 -13.90 18.26
N ILE A 204 0.70 -14.24 17.33
CA ILE A 204 0.76 -13.81 15.93
C ILE A 204 -0.08 -12.56 15.72
N PHE A 205 -1.38 -12.65 15.96
CA PHE A 205 -2.32 -11.56 15.70
C PHE A 205 -2.47 -10.59 16.88
N ARG A 206 -1.97 -10.97 18.08
CA ARG A 206 -1.86 -10.11 19.28
C ARG A 206 -3.18 -9.50 19.72
N ASN A 207 -4.28 -10.19 19.46
CA ASN A 207 -5.64 -9.71 19.67
C ASN A 207 -5.90 -8.32 19.04
N ALA A 208 -5.20 -7.99 17.96
CA ALA A 208 -5.40 -6.74 17.24
C ALA A 208 -6.82 -6.67 16.67
N PRO A 209 -7.49 -5.49 16.74
CA PRO A 209 -8.84 -5.35 16.20
C PRO A 209 -8.86 -5.33 14.67
N HIS A 210 -7.76 -4.95 14.03
CA HIS A 210 -7.66 -4.89 12.58
C HIS A 210 -6.34 -5.46 12.05
N MET A 211 -6.40 -5.94 10.82
CA MET A 211 -5.21 -6.33 10.06
C MET A 211 -5.38 -5.95 8.59
N ILE A 212 -4.31 -5.49 7.97
CA ILE A 212 -4.22 -5.29 6.52
C ILE A 212 -3.22 -6.27 5.92
N VAL A 213 -3.61 -6.91 4.82
CA VAL A 213 -2.75 -7.78 4.00
C VAL A 213 -2.67 -7.20 2.62
N VAL A 214 -1.46 -6.97 2.12
CA VAL A 214 -1.23 -6.46 0.77
C VAL A 214 -0.74 -7.56 -0.16
N MET A 215 -1.28 -7.56 -1.37
CA MET A 215 -0.97 -8.52 -2.42
C MET A 215 -0.55 -7.78 -3.69
N SER A 216 0.47 -8.28 -4.38
CA SER A 216 1.00 -7.73 -5.63
C SER A 216 1.04 -8.79 -6.73
N PRO A 217 0.79 -8.44 -8.01
CA PRO A 217 0.96 -9.38 -9.11
C PRO A 217 2.41 -9.90 -9.16
N LYS A 218 2.61 -11.19 -9.36
CA LYS A 218 3.95 -11.81 -9.46
C LYS A 218 4.79 -11.24 -10.61
N LYS A 219 4.14 -10.74 -11.65
CA LYS A 219 4.76 -10.16 -12.84
C LYS A 219 4.69 -8.62 -12.87
N ALA A 220 4.40 -7.96 -11.75
CA ALA A 220 4.48 -6.51 -11.66
C ALA A 220 5.96 -6.04 -11.73
N PRO A 221 6.23 -4.82 -12.23
CA PRO A 221 7.59 -4.27 -12.28
C PRO A 221 8.30 -4.28 -10.92
N CYS A 222 7.58 -3.96 -9.85
CA CYS A 222 8.10 -3.85 -8.50
C CYS A 222 7.34 -4.72 -7.49
N THR A 223 7.06 -5.99 -7.83
CA THR A 223 6.24 -6.95 -7.05
C THR A 223 6.52 -6.95 -5.55
N LYS A 224 7.79 -6.81 -5.15
CA LYS A 224 8.19 -6.90 -3.74
C LYS A 224 8.27 -5.54 -3.04
N SER A 225 8.60 -4.50 -3.77
CA SER A 225 8.80 -3.15 -3.20
C SER A 225 7.48 -2.40 -3.02
N ASP A 226 6.58 -2.45 -4.01
CA ASP A 226 5.32 -1.71 -3.98
C ASP A 226 4.47 -2.02 -2.73
N PRO A 227 4.29 -3.30 -2.29
CA PRO A 227 3.60 -3.62 -1.06
C PRO A 227 4.23 -3.01 0.20
N VAL A 228 5.56 -2.98 0.25
CA VAL A 228 6.30 -2.41 1.39
C VAL A 228 6.13 -0.89 1.44
N ILE A 229 6.21 -0.23 0.28
CA ILE A 229 5.98 1.21 0.17
C ILE A 229 4.58 1.57 0.64
N ALA A 230 3.55 0.86 0.15
CA ALA A 230 2.17 1.09 0.53
C ALA A 230 1.94 0.93 2.05
N LEU A 231 2.43 -0.15 2.64
CA LEU A 231 2.31 -0.36 4.09
C LEU A 231 3.16 0.61 4.91
N THR A 232 4.29 1.10 4.40
CA THR A 232 5.09 2.12 5.09
C THR A 232 4.36 3.47 5.13
N GLN A 233 3.72 3.86 4.03
CA GLN A 233 2.88 5.07 4.01
C GLN A 233 1.69 4.93 4.96
N PHE A 234 1.00 3.79 4.94
CA PHE A 234 -0.08 3.48 5.87
C PHE A 234 0.39 3.54 7.33
N ASP A 235 1.55 2.96 7.65
CA ASP A 235 2.15 2.98 9.00
C ASP A 235 2.37 4.41 9.52
N LEU A 236 2.94 5.28 8.68
CA LEU A 236 3.20 6.68 9.05
C LEU A 236 1.90 7.47 9.21
N LEU A 237 0.94 7.29 8.31
CA LEU A 237 -0.35 7.96 8.44
C LEU A 237 -1.13 7.46 9.65
N ALA A 238 -1.16 6.16 9.90
CA ALA A 238 -1.80 5.58 11.08
C ALA A 238 -1.21 6.16 12.37
N GLN A 239 0.12 6.26 12.46
CA GLN A 239 0.79 6.88 13.61
C GLN A 239 0.37 8.35 13.80
N SER A 240 0.20 9.13 12.73
CA SER A 240 -0.26 10.53 12.83
C SER A 240 -1.70 10.63 13.32
N CYS A 241 -2.51 9.60 13.08
CA CYS A 241 -3.88 9.45 13.57
C CYS A 241 -3.97 8.78 14.95
N GLN A 242 -2.84 8.61 15.66
CA GLN A 242 -2.75 7.90 16.95
C GLN A 242 -3.20 6.44 16.87
N VAL A 243 -3.19 5.86 15.69
CA VAL A 243 -3.45 4.43 15.45
C VAL A 243 -2.13 3.67 15.48
N GLY A 244 -2.05 2.71 16.36
CA GLY A 244 -0.88 1.84 16.49
C GLY A 244 -0.83 0.79 15.40
N THR A 245 0.37 0.49 14.91
CA THR A 245 0.63 -0.49 13.86
C THR A 245 1.67 -1.50 14.30
N CYS A 246 1.64 -2.69 13.73
CA CYS A 246 2.68 -3.69 13.89
C CYS A 246 2.86 -4.52 12.62
N TRP A 247 4.02 -4.40 11.97
CA TRP A 247 4.41 -5.31 10.90
C TRP A 247 4.40 -6.75 11.41
N CYS A 248 3.62 -7.61 10.76
CA CYS A 248 3.41 -8.98 11.19
C CYS A 248 3.98 -10.00 10.18
N GLY A 249 5.29 -10.19 10.22
CA GLY A 249 5.98 -11.15 9.35
C GLY A 249 5.54 -12.61 9.55
N PHE A 250 5.06 -12.96 10.74
CA PHE A 250 4.50 -14.29 10.97
C PHE A 250 3.17 -14.50 10.23
N ALA A 251 2.27 -13.52 10.28
CA ALA A 251 1.02 -13.56 9.52
C ALA A 251 1.30 -13.55 8.02
N GLU A 252 2.17 -12.66 7.54
CA GLU A 252 2.60 -12.62 6.14
C GLU A 252 3.06 -14.00 5.67
N ARG A 253 3.96 -14.65 6.43
CA ARG A 253 4.45 -15.98 6.11
C ARG A 253 3.36 -17.04 6.13
N ALA A 254 2.42 -16.98 7.10
CA ALA A 254 1.28 -17.88 7.16
C ALA A 254 0.39 -17.74 5.91
N PHE A 255 0.08 -16.52 5.48
CA PHE A 255 -0.68 -16.25 4.24
C PHE A 255 0.07 -16.70 2.98
N ARG A 256 1.39 -16.74 2.99
CA ARG A 256 2.18 -17.28 1.85
C ARG A 256 2.14 -18.79 1.79
N ILE A 257 2.17 -19.47 2.94
CA ILE A 257 2.38 -20.93 3.03
C ILE A 257 1.07 -21.70 3.12
N ILE A 258 0.07 -21.18 3.85
CA ILE A 258 -1.18 -21.91 4.14
C ILE A 258 -2.22 -21.59 3.05
N PRO A 259 -2.57 -22.57 2.16
CA PRO A 259 -3.47 -22.30 1.04
C PRO A 259 -4.86 -21.85 1.44
N SER A 260 -5.38 -22.33 2.58
CA SER A 260 -6.70 -21.92 3.10
C SER A 260 -6.72 -20.44 3.48
N LEU A 261 -5.67 -19.91 4.11
CA LEU A 261 -5.55 -18.49 4.41
C LEU A 261 -5.51 -17.64 3.15
N ARG A 262 -4.79 -18.08 2.12
CA ARG A 262 -4.77 -17.39 0.83
C ARG A 262 -6.16 -17.30 0.19
N ARG A 263 -6.95 -18.38 0.29
CA ARG A 263 -8.33 -18.37 -0.22
C ARG A 263 -9.23 -17.44 0.59
N MET A 264 -9.07 -17.38 1.92
CA MET A 264 -9.87 -16.52 2.78
C MET A 264 -9.70 -15.04 2.47
N ILE A 265 -8.52 -14.61 2.04
CA ILE A 265 -8.26 -13.21 1.61
C ILE A 265 -8.46 -13.00 0.10
N GLY A 266 -9.00 -13.97 -0.63
CA GLY A 266 -9.19 -13.87 -2.07
C GLY A 266 -7.90 -13.66 -2.88
N CYS A 267 -6.75 -14.16 -2.39
CA CYS A 267 -5.46 -13.96 -3.08
C CYS A 267 -5.40 -14.79 -4.37
N PRO A 268 -5.32 -14.14 -5.56
CA PRO A 268 -5.23 -14.85 -6.82
C PRO A 268 -3.94 -15.70 -6.94
N ARG A 269 -3.97 -16.71 -7.82
CA ARG A 269 -2.81 -17.60 -8.02
C ARG A 269 -1.58 -16.87 -8.57
N ASP A 270 -1.80 -15.86 -9.39
CA ASP A 270 -0.79 -14.99 -10.01
C ASP A 270 -0.33 -13.83 -9.13
N TYR A 271 -0.83 -13.76 -7.89
CA TYR A 271 -0.43 -12.76 -6.91
C TYR A 271 0.52 -13.33 -5.85
N TYR A 272 1.30 -12.44 -5.27
CA TYR A 272 2.22 -12.66 -4.16
C TYR A 272 1.72 -11.86 -2.94
N VAL A 273 1.75 -12.47 -1.76
CA VAL A 273 1.45 -11.74 -0.51
C VAL A 273 2.68 -10.94 -0.12
N GLY A 274 2.59 -9.63 -0.23
CA GLY A 274 3.73 -8.71 -0.10
C GLY A 274 3.97 -8.21 1.32
N GLY A 275 2.97 -8.27 2.19
CA GLY A 275 3.08 -7.85 3.58
C GLY A 275 1.79 -8.02 4.36
N ALA A 276 1.90 -8.01 5.68
CA ALA A 276 0.78 -7.98 6.61
C ALA A 276 1.10 -7.06 7.79
N MET A 277 0.14 -6.28 8.22
CA MET A 277 0.27 -5.34 9.32
C MET A 277 -0.97 -5.39 10.20
N LEU A 278 -0.76 -5.50 11.51
CA LEU A 278 -1.80 -5.36 12.53
C LEU A 278 -1.97 -3.88 12.85
N PHE A 279 -3.19 -3.44 13.15
CA PHE A 279 -3.41 -2.04 13.55
C PHE A 279 -4.65 -1.90 14.43
N GLY A 280 -4.71 -0.79 15.18
CA GLY A 280 -5.79 -0.46 16.09
C GLY A 280 -5.36 0.56 17.13
N THR A 281 -6.26 0.92 18.04
CA THR A 281 -5.95 1.83 19.14
C THR A 281 -4.91 1.20 20.07
N PRO A 282 -3.77 1.89 20.35
CA PRO A 282 -2.77 1.38 21.29
C PRO A 282 -3.35 1.24 22.71
N ALA A 283 -3.07 0.12 23.37
CA ALA A 283 -3.33 -0.06 24.81
C ALA A 283 -2.09 0.21 25.67
N VAL A 284 -1.09 0.86 25.09
CA VAL A 284 0.20 1.17 25.74
C VAL A 284 0.69 2.53 25.32
N ASN A 285 1.23 3.31 26.24
CA ASN A 285 1.87 4.59 25.98
C ASN A 285 3.39 4.46 26.04
N TYR A 286 4.06 5.07 25.07
CA TYR A 286 5.53 5.19 25.06
C TYR A 286 5.93 6.62 25.39
N PHE A 287 6.64 6.78 26.49
CA PHE A 287 7.09 8.09 26.99
C PHE A 287 8.38 8.59 26.34
N ARG A 288 9.05 7.76 25.56
CA ARG A 288 10.33 8.10 24.90
C ARG A 288 10.46 7.37 23.58
N ALA A 289 11.06 8.02 22.59
CA ALA A 289 11.59 7.35 21.42
C ALA A 289 12.78 6.45 21.82
N SER A 290 12.99 5.35 21.11
CA SER A 290 14.18 4.52 21.30
C SER A 290 15.41 5.23 20.72
N LYS A 291 16.56 5.07 21.35
CA LYS A 291 17.84 5.45 20.76
C LYS A 291 18.27 4.32 19.82
N PRO A 292 18.27 4.53 18.49
CA PRO A 292 18.76 3.51 17.56
C PRO A 292 20.28 3.42 17.64
N GLU A 293 20.81 2.24 17.34
CA GLU A 293 22.22 2.13 17.00
C GLU A 293 22.49 2.89 15.70
N LYS A 294 23.65 3.55 15.62
CA LYS A 294 24.01 4.28 14.40
C LYS A 294 24.24 3.30 13.26
N CYS A 295 23.55 3.48 12.18
CA CYS A 295 23.87 2.79 10.93
C CYS A 295 25.24 3.24 10.43
N ALA A 296 26.00 2.34 9.84
CA ALA A 296 27.21 2.71 9.11
C ALA A 296 26.79 3.55 7.89
N LEU A 297 27.19 4.82 7.89
CA LEU A 297 27.01 5.71 6.75
C LEU A 297 28.34 5.77 6.00
N VAL A 298 28.36 5.30 4.76
CA VAL A 298 29.53 5.39 3.91
C VAL A 298 29.38 6.62 3.02
N TYR A 299 30.17 7.65 3.31
CA TYR A 299 30.28 8.82 2.44
C TYR A 299 31.55 8.70 1.61
N GLN A 300 31.40 8.63 0.31
CA GLN A 300 32.52 8.72 -0.61
C GLN A 300 32.36 9.99 -1.44
N ILE A 301 32.78 11.13 -0.84
CA ILE A 301 32.94 12.37 -1.58
C ILE A 301 34.41 12.45 -1.98
N LYS A 302 34.75 12.05 -3.19
CA LYS A 302 36.04 12.43 -3.77
C LYS A 302 35.92 13.88 -4.21
N LYS A 303 36.71 14.76 -3.59
CA LYS A 303 36.92 16.12 -4.08
C LYS A 303 37.77 16.07 -5.33
#